data_d189000e787f0ad722645f83ac799b1e
#
_entry.id   d189000e787f0ad722645f83ac799b1e
#
_cell.length_a   1.000
_cell.length_b   1.000
_cell.length_c   1.000
_cell.angle_alpha   90.00
_cell.angle_beta   90.00
_cell.angle_gamma   90.00
#
_symmetry.space_group_name_H-M   'P 1'
#
loop_
_entity.id
_entity.type
_entity.pdbx_description
1 polymer ?
#
loop_
_entity_poly.entity_id
_entity_poly.type
_entity_poly.pdbx_seq_one_letter_code
_entity_poly.pdbx_strand_id
1 'polypeptide(L)'
;GMHGAYACNMAVSECDLLFSIGTRFNDRITGKLHSFAPKAQIIHIDIDTAAISKNVKVDVPIVADARDALTRMLEYVEPCETKQWIEQISAWKEEHPLAAKEKPIMTPKDIIETINRVFDELILVTDVGQHQMFTAQFAEITEKKQLLMSGGLGTMGYGLPGAIGAKIGNPDTPV
;
A
#
# COMPACT_ATOMS: atom_id res chain seq x y z
N GLY A 1 -6.55 4.21 2.53
CA GLY A 1 -7.21 4.00 1.25
C GLY A 1 -7.99 2.69 1.20
N MET A 2 -8.49 2.36 0.03
CA MET A 2 -9.43 1.25 -0.19
C MET A 2 -8.90 -0.13 0.26
N HIS A 3 -7.61 -0.39 0.10
CA HIS A 3 -6.97 -1.64 0.51
C HIS A 3 -6.40 -1.59 1.95
N GLY A 4 -6.43 -0.43 2.58
CA GLY A 4 -5.81 -0.21 3.88
C GLY A 4 -6.62 -0.81 5.04
N ALA A 5 -5.92 -1.35 6.03
CA ALA A 5 -6.51 -1.69 7.31
C ALA A 5 -6.99 -0.43 8.04
N TYR A 6 -7.88 -0.61 9.03
CA TYR A 6 -8.41 0.49 9.84
C TYR A 6 -7.29 1.36 10.43
N ALA A 7 -6.29 0.76 11.08
CA ALA A 7 -5.18 1.49 11.67
C ALA A 7 -4.39 2.33 10.65
N CYS A 8 -4.18 1.81 9.43
CA CYS A 8 -3.51 2.57 8.37
C CYS A 8 -4.32 3.78 7.90
N ASN A 9 -5.64 3.61 7.78
CA ASN A 9 -6.52 4.71 7.40
C ASN A 9 -6.62 5.77 8.50
N MET A 10 -6.67 5.34 9.77
CA MET A 10 -6.64 6.26 10.92
C MET A 10 -5.31 6.98 11.02
N ALA A 11 -4.18 6.30 10.79
CA ALA A 11 -2.88 6.93 10.80
C ALA A 11 -2.79 8.07 9.76
N VAL A 12 -3.30 7.87 8.55
CA VAL A 12 -3.36 8.93 7.52
C VAL A 12 -4.31 10.07 7.91
N SER A 13 -5.44 9.74 8.55
CA SER A 13 -6.45 10.74 8.93
C SER A 13 -6.02 11.62 10.12
N GLU A 14 -5.22 11.08 11.02
CA GLU A 14 -4.87 11.73 12.29
C GLU A 14 -3.44 12.27 12.35
N CYS A 15 -2.59 11.96 11.33
CA CYS A 15 -1.22 12.46 11.31
C CYS A 15 -1.18 13.99 11.16
N ASP A 16 -0.15 14.58 11.71
CA ASP A 16 0.20 16.00 11.59
C ASP A 16 1.12 16.25 10.39
N LEU A 17 1.88 15.24 9.97
CA LEU A 17 2.75 15.26 8.80
C LEU A 17 2.52 14.02 7.95
N LEU A 18 2.20 14.22 6.67
CA LEU A 18 2.11 13.17 5.66
C LEU A 18 3.28 13.30 4.69
N PHE A 19 4.24 12.41 4.84
CA PHE A 19 5.37 12.31 3.92
C PHE A 19 5.05 11.30 2.82
N SER A 20 5.00 11.75 1.58
CA SER A 20 4.54 10.96 0.43
C SER A 20 5.57 10.94 -0.68
N ILE A 21 5.82 9.74 -1.22
CA ILE A 21 6.79 9.51 -2.29
C ILE A 21 6.13 8.74 -3.41
N GLY A 22 6.12 9.31 -4.64
CA GLY A 22 5.58 8.67 -5.84
C GLY A 22 4.08 8.37 -5.77
N THR A 23 3.33 9.11 -4.98
CA THR A 23 1.90 8.88 -4.75
C THR A 23 1.04 9.78 -5.62
N ARG A 24 0.18 9.21 -6.42
CA ARG A 24 -0.73 9.99 -7.28
C ARG A 24 -1.93 10.58 -6.56
N PHE A 25 -2.16 10.25 -5.31
CA PHE A 25 -3.34 10.68 -4.53
C PHE A 25 -4.66 10.49 -5.30
N ASN A 26 -4.85 9.32 -5.90
CA ASN A 26 -6.08 9.00 -6.61
C ASN A 26 -7.24 8.75 -5.64
N ASP A 27 -8.46 8.70 -6.15
CA ASP A 27 -9.69 8.54 -5.38
C ASP A 27 -9.75 7.26 -4.54
N ARG A 28 -9.04 6.20 -4.96
CA ARG A 28 -8.93 4.92 -4.21
C ARG A 28 -8.09 5.06 -2.94
N ILE A 29 -7.19 6.03 -2.93
CA ILE A 29 -6.36 6.37 -1.76
C ILE A 29 -7.05 7.43 -0.91
N THR A 30 -7.50 8.51 -1.55
CA THR A 30 -7.99 9.69 -0.83
C THR A 30 -9.44 9.59 -0.39
N GLY A 31 -10.29 8.89 -1.15
CA GLY A 31 -11.74 9.00 -0.97
C GLY A 31 -12.19 10.45 -1.18
N LYS A 32 -12.90 11.01 -0.19
CA LYS A 32 -13.33 12.41 -0.20
C LYS A 32 -12.15 13.33 0.08
N LEU A 33 -11.71 14.08 -0.91
CA LEU A 33 -10.51 14.94 -0.84
C LEU A 33 -10.50 15.89 0.36
N HIS A 34 -11.64 16.53 0.69
CA HIS A 34 -11.72 17.48 1.79
C HIS A 34 -11.59 16.82 3.20
N SER A 35 -11.69 15.50 3.26
CA SER A 35 -11.54 14.72 4.50
C SER A 35 -10.24 13.91 4.53
N PHE A 36 -9.43 14.00 3.49
CA PHE A 36 -8.16 13.27 3.41
C PHE A 36 -7.07 14.00 4.17
N ALA A 37 -6.48 13.36 5.19
CA ALA A 37 -5.40 13.89 6.01
C ALA A 37 -5.64 15.36 6.43
N PRO A 38 -6.80 15.70 7.05
CA PRO A 38 -7.25 17.08 7.20
C PRO A 38 -6.40 17.92 8.15
N LYS A 39 -5.57 17.28 8.96
CA LYS A 39 -4.69 17.92 9.96
C LYS A 39 -3.24 18.00 9.49
N ALA A 40 -2.89 17.24 8.44
CA ALA A 40 -1.51 17.04 8.03
C ALA A 40 -0.97 18.19 7.19
N GLN A 41 0.28 18.55 7.42
CA GLN A 41 1.13 19.15 6.40
C GLN A 41 1.60 18.05 5.46
N ILE A 42 1.61 18.31 4.16
CA ILE A 42 1.93 17.31 3.16
C ILE A 42 3.23 17.62 2.45
N ILE A 43 4.22 16.73 2.63
CA ILE A 43 5.46 16.74 1.84
C ILE A 43 5.26 15.70 0.73
N HIS A 44 5.47 16.09 -0.51
CA HIS A 44 5.32 15.18 -1.65
C HIS A 44 6.55 15.22 -2.55
N ILE A 45 7.20 14.06 -2.65
CA ILE A 45 8.30 13.81 -3.59
C ILE A 45 7.74 13.07 -4.78
N ASP A 46 7.87 13.63 -5.97
CA ASP A 46 7.55 12.95 -7.22
C ASP A 46 8.48 13.45 -8.33
N ILE A 47 8.79 12.57 -9.27
CA ILE A 47 9.57 12.94 -10.46
C ILE A 47 8.70 13.63 -11.51
N ASP A 48 7.39 13.38 -11.49
CA ASP A 48 6.42 13.99 -12.39
C ASP A 48 5.86 15.28 -11.78
N THR A 49 6.24 16.42 -12.34
CA THR A 49 5.72 17.73 -11.93
C THR A 49 4.20 17.83 -12.01
N ALA A 50 3.56 17.08 -12.94
CA ALA A 50 2.11 17.08 -13.09
C ALA A 50 1.38 16.30 -12.00
N ALA A 51 2.07 15.47 -11.23
CA ALA A 51 1.50 14.75 -10.08
C ALA A 51 1.40 15.65 -8.84
N ILE A 52 2.31 16.62 -8.71
CA ILE A 52 2.37 17.52 -7.55
C ILE A 52 1.13 18.42 -7.48
N SER A 53 0.49 18.42 -6.32
CA SER A 53 -0.73 19.21 -6.03
C SER A 53 -1.90 19.00 -7.01
N LYS A 54 -1.90 17.91 -7.77
CA LYS A 54 -2.96 17.63 -8.74
C LYS A 54 -4.30 17.35 -8.07
N ASN A 55 -4.33 16.52 -7.06
CA ASN A 55 -5.55 16.07 -6.37
C ASN A 55 -5.60 16.57 -4.93
N VAL A 56 -4.48 16.57 -4.25
CA VAL A 56 -4.33 17.01 -2.86
C VAL A 56 -3.36 18.19 -2.84
N LYS A 57 -3.72 19.27 -2.13
CA LYS A 57 -2.81 20.41 -1.95
C LYS A 57 -1.58 19.95 -1.18
N VAL A 58 -0.40 20.21 -1.73
CA VAL A 58 0.90 19.90 -1.14
C VAL A 58 1.50 21.14 -0.52
N ASP A 59 1.98 21.04 0.71
CA ASP A 59 2.61 22.17 1.41
C ASP A 59 4.08 22.28 1.03
N VAL A 60 4.79 21.14 0.92
CA VAL A 60 6.20 21.10 0.52
C VAL A 60 6.37 20.18 -0.71
N PRO A 61 6.36 20.75 -1.91
CA PRO A 61 6.60 20.00 -3.14
C PRO A 61 8.11 19.78 -3.37
N ILE A 62 8.50 18.56 -3.71
CA ILE A 62 9.87 18.20 -4.07
C ILE A 62 9.82 17.43 -5.41
N VAL A 63 10.25 18.08 -6.47
CA VAL A 63 10.37 17.45 -7.80
C VAL A 63 11.78 16.89 -7.95
N ALA A 64 11.90 15.58 -7.74
CA ALA A 64 13.18 14.88 -7.80
C ALA A 64 12.98 13.37 -7.92
N ASP A 65 14.06 12.68 -8.32
CA ASP A 65 14.18 11.25 -8.10
C ASP A 65 14.14 10.96 -6.58
N ALA A 66 13.40 9.90 -6.21
CA ALA A 66 13.18 9.58 -4.80
C ALA A 66 14.49 9.26 -4.06
N ARG A 67 15.44 8.56 -4.71
CA ARG A 67 16.73 8.23 -4.11
C ARG A 67 17.55 9.49 -3.85
N ASP A 68 17.62 10.40 -4.83
CA ASP A 68 18.39 11.64 -4.71
C ASP A 68 17.80 12.54 -3.62
N ALA A 69 16.47 12.67 -3.59
CA ALA A 69 15.79 13.45 -2.55
C ALA A 69 16.05 12.88 -1.16
N LEU A 70 15.84 11.58 -0.97
CA LEU A 70 16.06 10.92 0.33
C LEU A 70 17.52 10.97 0.77
N THR A 71 18.47 10.78 -0.13
CA THR A 71 19.90 10.86 0.18
C THR A 71 20.27 12.23 0.75
N ARG A 72 19.78 13.30 0.11
CA ARG A 72 20.01 14.67 0.60
C ARG A 72 19.27 14.96 1.91
N MET A 73 18.06 14.46 2.07
CA MET A 73 17.27 14.67 3.30
C MET A 73 17.93 14.04 4.52
N LEU A 74 18.60 12.90 4.35
CA LEU A 74 19.33 12.23 5.46
C LEU A 74 20.43 13.09 6.10
N GLU A 75 20.93 14.11 5.38
CA GLU A 75 21.92 15.05 5.92
C GLU A 75 21.30 16.03 6.95
N TYR A 76 19.97 16.18 6.95
CA TYR A 76 19.25 17.20 7.75
C TYR A 76 18.25 16.60 8.73
N VAL A 77 17.86 15.33 8.55
CA VAL A 77 16.86 14.68 9.40
C VAL A 77 17.52 14.07 10.62
N GLU A 78 17.05 14.45 11.78
CA GLU A 78 17.45 13.83 13.04
C GLU A 78 16.37 12.89 13.58
N PRO A 79 16.75 11.89 14.39
CA PRO A 79 15.79 11.02 15.06
C PRO A 79 14.81 11.85 15.91
N CYS A 80 13.53 11.53 15.80
CA CYS A 80 12.50 12.16 16.63
C CYS A 80 11.76 11.12 17.48
N GLU A 81 11.11 11.57 18.55
CA GLU A 81 10.35 10.72 19.45
C GLU A 81 9.00 10.37 18.80
N THR A 82 8.84 9.12 18.41
CA THR A 82 7.64 8.60 17.75
C THR A 82 6.89 7.55 18.57
N LYS A 83 7.34 7.27 19.79
CA LYS A 83 6.82 6.16 20.60
C LYS A 83 5.31 6.22 20.79
N GLN A 84 4.78 7.36 21.20
CA GLN A 84 3.35 7.53 21.43
C GLN A 84 2.52 7.30 20.16
N TRP A 85 3.05 7.74 19.00
CA TRP A 85 2.39 7.53 17.72
C TRP A 85 2.35 6.05 17.32
N ILE A 86 3.45 5.34 17.53
CA ILE A 86 3.53 3.89 17.29
C ILE A 86 2.59 3.12 18.22
N GLU A 87 2.53 3.49 19.50
CA GLU A 87 1.61 2.91 20.48
C GLU A 87 0.15 3.14 20.07
N GLN A 88 -0.20 4.32 19.59
CA GLN A 88 -1.54 4.63 19.11
C GLN A 88 -1.91 3.79 17.87
N ILE A 89 -1.01 3.64 16.90
CA ILE A 89 -1.25 2.80 15.72
C ILE A 89 -1.41 1.34 16.14
N SER A 90 -0.63 0.88 17.10
CA SER A 90 -0.71 -0.49 17.62
C SER A 90 -2.04 -0.75 18.31
N ALA A 91 -2.52 0.19 19.13
CA ALA A 91 -3.85 0.12 19.75
C ALA A 91 -4.97 0.01 18.70
N TRP A 92 -4.94 0.82 17.65
CA TRP A 92 -5.92 0.70 16.55
C TRP A 92 -5.86 -0.63 15.81
N LYS A 93 -4.68 -1.26 15.69
CA LYS A 93 -4.55 -2.61 15.09
C LYS A 93 -5.19 -3.69 15.99
N GLU A 94 -5.03 -3.56 17.31
CA GLU A 94 -5.59 -4.50 18.28
C GLU A 94 -7.10 -4.34 18.40
N GLU A 95 -7.61 -3.10 18.46
CA GLU A 95 -9.03 -2.81 18.57
C GLU A 95 -9.81 -3.14 17.30
N HIS A 96 -9.17 -2.97 16.13
CA HIS A 96 -9.78 -3.16 14.82
C HIS A 96 -8.91 -4.07 13.93
N PRO A 97 -8.77 -5.36 14.29
CA PRO A 97 -7.99 -6.28 13.48
C PRO A 97 -8.61 -6.45 12.10
N LEU A 98 -7.77 -6.66 11.11
CA LEU A 98 -8.21 -7.01 9.77
C LEU A 98 -8.74 -8.44 9.78
N ALA A 99 -10.02 -8.57 10.03
CA ALA A 99 -10.71 -9.85 10.16
C ALA A 99 -11.83 -9.98 9.13
N ALA A 100 -11.94 -11.13 8.49
CA ALA A 100 -13.18 -11.52 7.85
C ALA A 100 -14.18 -11.95 8.93
N LYS A 101 -15.45 -11.60 8.77
CA LYS A 101 -16.50 -12.11 9.67
C LYS A 101 -16.48 -13.63 9.61
N GLU A 102 -16.38 -14.26 10.77
CA GLU A 102 -16.48 -15.72 10.87
C GLU A 102 -17.82 -16.17 10.27
N LYS A 103 -17.75 -16.98 9.26
CA LYS A 103 -18.91 -17.64 8.62
C LYS A 103 -18.56 -19.10 8.43
N PRO A 104 -19.54 -20.01 8.48
CA PRO A 104 -19.30 -21.43 8.23
C PRO A 104 -18.98 -21.75 6.76
N ILE A 105 -18.59 -20.77 5.98
CA ILE A 105 -18.29 -20.84 4.55
C ILE A 105 -16.88 -20.31 4.35
N MET A 106 -16.11 -20.94 3.48
CA MET A 106 -14.78 -20.50 3.08
C MET A 106 -14.80 -19.04 2.63
N THR A 107 -13.96 -18.21 3.22
CA THR A 107 -13.82 -16.80 2.90
C THR A 107 -12.61 -16.58 1.99
N PRO A 108 -12.52 -15.43 1.28
CA PRO A 108 -11.32 -15.07 0.54
C PRO A 108 -10.05 -15.04 1.41
N LYS A 109 -10.18 -14.66 2.68
CA LYS A 109 -9.09 -14.71 3.66
C LYS A 109 -8.55 -16.12 3.82
N ASP A 110 -9.44 -17.11 4.02
CA ASP A 110 -9.03 -18.52 4.22
C ASP A 110 -8.27 -19.06 3.02
N ILE A 111 -8.67 -18.67 1.81
CA ILE A 111 -7.99 -19.04 0.56
C ILE A 111 -6.57 -18.48 0.55
N ILE A 112 -6.43 -17.18 0.81
CA ILE A 112 -5.13 -16.50 0.73
C ILE A 112 -4.20 -16.96 1.85
N GLU A 113 -4.71 -17.16 3.07
CA GLU A 113 -3.92 -17.70 4.18
C GLU A 113 -3.50 -19.17 3.91
N THR A 114 -4.31 -19.92 3.19
CA THR A 114 -3.94 -21.27 2.75
C THR A 114 -2.82 -21.21 1.72
N ILE A 115 -2.88 -20.31 0.74
CA ILE A 115 -1.80 -20.09 -0.23
C ILE A 115 -0.51 -19.67 0.51
N ASN A 116 -0.57 -18.74 1.45
CA ASN A 116 0.57 -18.32 2.25
C ASN A 116 1.25 -19.49 2.99
N ARG A 117 0.44 -20.43 3.50
CA ARG A 117 0.93 -21.60 4.26
C ARG A 117 1.49 -22.70 3.37
N VAL A 118 0.92 -22.88 2.19
CA VAL A 118 1.29 -23.99 1.28
C VAL A 118 2.57 -23.68 0.50
N PHE A 119 2.82 -22.42 0.19
CA PHE A 119 3.98 -22.01 -0.60
C PHE A 119 4.97 -21.23 0.26
N ASP A 120 6.21 -21.73 0.34
CA ASP A 120 7.33 -21.02 0.98
C ASP A 120 7.89 -19.93 0.06
N GLU A 121 7.77 -20.12 -1.26
CA GLU A 121 8.17 -19.21 -2.30
C GLU A 121 7.07 -19.13 -3.36
N LEU A 122 6.70 -17.92 -3.77
CA LEU A 122 5.58 -17.72 -4.71
C LEU A 122 5.62 -16.32 -5.33
N ILE A 123 5.28 -16.25 -6.62
CA ILE A 123 4.85 -15.01 -7.26
C ILE A 123 3.34 -15.09 -7.46
N LEU A 124 2.58 -14.42 -6.60
CA LEU A 124 1.12 -14.37 -6.68
C LEU A 124 0.71 -13.25 -7.62
N VAL A 125 -0.05 -13.56 -8.66
CA VAL A 125 -0.52 -12.57 -9.64
C VAL A 125 -2.04 -12.48 -9.57
N THR A 126 -2.58 -11.27 -9.48
CA THR A 126 -4.03 -11.06 -9.47
C THR A 126 -4.50 -10.26 -10.68
N ASP A 127 -5.69 -10.54 -11.12
CA ASP A 127 -6.47 -9.62 -11.94
C ASP A 127 -7.10 -8.52 -11.05
N VAL A 128 -7.99 -7.72 -11.58
CA VAL A 128 -8.65 -6.61 -10.89
C VAL A 128 -10.04 -7.00 -10.41
N GLY A 129 -10.34 -6.70 -9.14
CA GLY A 129 -11.61 -6.98 -8.50
C GLY A 129 -11.49 -7.18 -6.99
N GLN A 130 -12.53 -7.72 -6.36
CA GLN A 130 -12.53 -7.98 -4.91
C GLN A 130 -11.39 -8.92 -4.49
N HIS A 131 -11.08 -9.93 -5.29
CA HIS A 131 -9.97 -10.85 -5.04
C HIS A 131 -8.62 -10.11 -4.94
N GLN A 132 -8.38 -9.08 -5.77
CA GLN A 132 -7.20 -8.23 -5.68
C GLN A 132 -7.14 -7.50 -4.33
N MET A 133 -8.28 -6.95 -3.87
CA MET A 133 -8.36 -6.26 -2.59
C MET A 133 -8.05 -7.19 -1.42
N PHE A 134 -8.66 -8.37 -1.40
CA PHE A 134 -8.40 -9.37 -0.35
C PHE A 134 -6.97 -9.90 -0.41
N THR A 135 -6.43 -10.11 -1.61
CA THR A 135 -5.02 -10.52 -1.75
C THR A 135 -4.09 -9.43 -1.21
N ALA A 136 -4.31 -8.17 -1.54
CA ALA A 136 -3.51 -7.07 -1.00
C ALA A 136 -3.59 -6.93 0.53
N GLN A 137 -4.69 -7.39 1.14
CA GLN A 137 -4.91 -7.34 2.58
C GLN A 137 -4.31 -8.52 3.34
N PHE A 138 -4.35 -9.73 2.75
CA PHE A 138 -4.04 -10.98 3.46
C PHE A 138 -2.84 -11.75 2.90
N ALA A 139 -2.32 -11.40 1.73
CA ALA A 139 -1.12 -12.01 1.21
C ALA A 139 0.10 -11.64 2.04
N GLU A 140 0.90 -12.64 2.37
CA GLU A 140 2.20 -12.44 2.98
C GLU A 140 3.21 -12.01 1.91
N ILE A 141 3.80 -10.84 2.06
CA ILE A 141 4.79 -10.30 1.14
C ILE A 141 6.15 -10.34 1.83
N THR A 142 7.09 -11.07 1.22
CA THR A 142 8.46 -11.24 1.72
C THR A 142 9.45 -11.19 0.56
N GLU A 143 10.73 -11.41 0.82
CA GLU A 143 11.71 -11.57 -0.25
C GLU A 143 11.40 -12.75 -1.18
N LYS A 144 10.76 -13.80 -0.66
CA LYS A 144 10.40 -15.02 -1.38
C LYS A 144 8.95 -15.07 -1.88
N LYS A 145 8.09 -14.25 -1.30
CA LYS A 145 6.66 -14.19 -1.66
C LYS A 145 6.35 -12.81 -2.21
N GLN A 146 6.09 -12.74 -3.49
CA GLN A 146 5.86 -11.50 -4.21
C GLN A 146 4.42 -11.42 -4.71
N LEU A 147 3.89 -10.20 -4.78
CA LEU A 147 2.57 -9.92 -5.32
C LEU A 147 2.67 -8.99 -6.52
N LEU A 148 2.15 -9.44 -7.65
CA LEU A 148 2.02 -8.64 -8.87
C LEU A 148 0.56 -8.31 -9.14
N MET A 149 0.27 -7.04 -9.32
CA MET A 149 -1.07 -6.57 -9.63
C MET A 149 -1.04 -5.27 -10.44
N SER A 150 -2.09 -5.01 -11.19
CA SER A 150 -2.32 -3.71 -11.81
C SER A 150 -2.86 -2.70 -10.80
N GLY A 151 -2.00 -2.30 -9.83
CA GLY A 151 -2.39 -1.41 -8.74
C GLY A 151 -2.53 0.07 -9.15
N GLY A 152 -1.91 0.48 -10.25
CA GLY A 152 -1.93 1.86 -10.72
C GLY A 152 -3.19 2.21 -11.49
N LEU A 153 -3.49 1.46 -12.54
CA LEU A 153 -4.62 1.73 -13.45
C LEU A 153 -5.79 0.78 -13.26
N GLY A 154 -5.62 -0.32 -12.52
CA GLY A 154 -6.67 -1.29 -12.31
C GLY A 154 -7.12 -1.96 -13.62
N THR A 155 -6.16 -2.37 -14.45
CA THR A 155 -6.42 -2.93 -15.76
C THR A 155 -6.96 -4.34 -15.65
N MET A 156 -8.23 -4.54 -16.00
CA MET A 156 -8.85 -5.86 -16.10
C MET A 156 -8.22 -6.66 -17.25
N GLY A 157 -7.99 -7.96 -17.03
CA GLY A 157 -7.27 -8.82 -17.97
C GLY A 157 -5.75 -8.87 -17.76
N TYR A 158 -5.24 -8.20 -16.73
CA TYR A 158 -3.81 -8.21 -16.37
C TYR A 158 -3.34 -9.56 -15.82
N GLY A 159 -4.20 -10.27 -15.08
CA GLY A 159 -3.80 -11.43 -14.28
C GLY A 159 -3.12 -12.53 -15.08
N LEU A 160 -3.74 -12.99 -16.16
CA LEU A 160 -3.19 -14.08 -16.98
C LEU A 160 -1.88 -13.70 -17.68
N PRO A 161 -1.79 -12.61 -18.47
CA PRO A 161 -0.53 -12.23 -19.12
C PRO A 161 0.56 -11.86 -18.10
N GLY A 162 0.19 -11.26 -16.97
CA GLY A 162 1.13 -10.99 -15.88
C GLY A 162 1.73 -12.27 -15.29
N ALA A 163 0.91 -13.30 -15.06
CA ALA A 163 1.36 -14.61 -14.57
C ALA A 163 2.27 -15.31 -15.57
N ILE A 164 1.93 -15.29 -16.86
CA ILE A 164 2.77 -15.84 -17.93
C ILE A 164 4.12 -15.14 -17.96
N GLY A 165 4.14 -13.81 -17.93
CA GLY A 165 5.37 -13.01 -17.91
C GLY A 165 6.22 -13.29 -16.68
N ALA A 166 5.60 -13.36 -15.50
CA ALA A 166 6.27 -13.71 -14.25
C ALA A 166 6.94 -15.09 -14.32
N LYS A 167 6.23 -16.08 -14.86
CA LYS A 167 6.75 -17.45 -15.01
C LYS A 167 7.89 -17.56 -16.00
N ILE A 168 7.84 -16.81 -17.11
CA ILE A 168 8.93 -16.74 -18.08
C ILE A 168 10.18 -16.10 -17.47
N GLY A 169 10.00 -15.00 -16.71
CA GLY A 169 11.10 -14.30 -16.05
C GLY A 169 11.68 -15.04 -14.84
N ASN A 170 10.90 -15.94 -14.23
CA ASN A 170 11.28 -16.71 -13.04
C ASN A 170 10.87 -18.18 -13.21
N PRO A 171 11.58 -18.93 -14.07
CA PRO A 171 11.15 -20.27 -14.48
C PRO A 171 11.11 -21.30 -13.33
N ASP A 172 11.89 -21.09 -12.29
CA ASP A 172 12.00 -22.01 -11.15
C ASP A 172 11.01 -21.68 -10.02
N THR A 173 10.52 -20.44 -9.96
CA THR A 173 9.58 -20.00 -8.91
C THR A 173 8.13 -20.37 -9.27
N PRO A 174 7.34 -20.90 -8.33
CA PRO A 174 5.89 -21.06 -8.50
C PRO A 174 5.20 -19.71 -8.79
N VAL A 175 4.27 -19.73 -9.77
CA VAL A 175 3.43 -18.57 -10.12
C VAL A 175 1.98 -18.99 -10.12
#